data_02ad7256a4c2ad1912137454acd29eb9
#
_entry.id   02ad7256a4c2ad1912137454acd29eb9
#
_cell.length_a   1.000
_cell.length_b   1.000
_cell.length_c   1.000
_cell.angle_alpha   90.00
_cell.angle_beta   90.00
_cell.angle_gamma   90.00
#
_symmetry.space_group_name_H-M   'P 1'
#
loop_
_entity.id
_entity.type
_entity.pdbx_description
1 polymer ?
#
loop_
_entity_poly.entity_id
_entity_poly.type
_entity_poly.pdbx_seq_one_letter_code
_entity_poly.pdbx_strand_id
1 'polypeptide(L)'
;MKKSILVSFAVLFAAVVAVGCKRDVPTPTPTPTPTPTPTPTPKEYVYDVYVSGNSISPTGIERALLWENDQLKKLSTRESWAGTVSGSGDNVYVAGAIKRESPSKGWAATVWKNTKATVLDNSSNTSFHYAHSLFVSDDNLYIAGHGWSDPEPNPRALIWKNDDEKEVIELTKGEKKAYAYSVFVSKGVVYAAGYEYDATREYVPILWKNKDRIALVDDAITIGAGNSVFVSGGNIYVVGWRKVGAGPGTATLWKNENPTYLTGNESDAFSVFVADNKVYVAGMKEFEGKMRAVLWIDGVLTTLSKEGVDEARALSVFVIDNDVYVAGWEKDARGKRAVLWKNGTPTNLNAGATDAYAQSVYVVKREKK
;
A
#
# COMPACT_ATOMS: atom_id res chain seq x y z
N MET A 1 20.40 -17.69 58.27
CA MET A 1 20.94 -18.99 58.78
C MET A 1 20.26 -20.12 58.03
N LYS A 2 20.95 -20.79 57.11
CA LYS A 2 20.73 -22.19 56.71
C LYS A 2 21.96 -22.61 55.91
N LYS A 3 22.55 -23.69 56.37
CA LYS A 3 23.88 -24.18 56.09
C LYS A 3 23.98 -24.92 54.75
N SER A 4 25.11 -24.69 54.08
CA SER A 4 25.60 -25.51 52.96
C SER A 4 26.09 -26.85 53.46
N ILE A 5 25.80 -27.95 52.77
CA ILE A 5 26.38 -29.28 53.00
C ILE A 5 27.22 -29.60 51.76
N LEU A 6 28.54 -29.70 52.04
CA LEU A 6 29.55 -30.23 51.10
C LEU A 6 29.61 -31.74 51.33
N VAL A 7 29.51 -32.54 50.27
CA VAL A 7 29.75 -33.96 50.29
C VAL A 7 31.01 -34.25 49.48
N SER A 8 32.07 -34.67 50.20
CA SER A 8 33.31 -35.14 49.62
C SER A 8 33.22 -36.66 49.37
N PHE A 9 33.50 -37.07 48.15
CA PHE A 9 33.72 -38.48 47.84
C PHE A 9 35.23 -38.76 47.73
N ALA A 10 35.70 -39.61 48.63
CA ALA A 10 37.05 -40.19 48.60
C ALA A 10 37.06 -41.40 47.65
N VAL A 11 37.98 -41.44 46.70
CA VAL A 11 38.20 -42.56 45.81
C VAL A 11 39.41 -43.34 46.33
N LEU A 12 39.15 -44.61 46.65
CA LEU A 12 40.15 -45.58 47.11
C LEU A 12 40.87 -46.18 45.89
N PHE A 13 42.20 -46.06 45.83
CA PHE A 13 43.03 -46.72 44.82
C PHE A 13 43.35 -48.16 45.28
N ALA A 14 42.91 -49.14 44.51
CA ALA A 14 43.40 -50.50 44.61
C ALA A 14 44.33 -50.76 43.42
N ALA A 15 45.59 -50.99 43.70
CA ALA A 15 46.59 -51.40 42.72
C ALA A 15 46.49 -52.92 42.47
N VAL A 16 46.16 -53.30 41.24
CA VAL A 16 46.29 -54.69 40.78
C VAL A 16 47.44 -54.77 39.77
N VAL A 17 48.47 -55.49 40.15
CA VAL A 17 49.59 -55.84 39.26
C VAL A 17 49.15 -57.02 38.41
N ALA A 18 49.02 -56.86 37.10
CA ALA A 18 48.81 -57.90 36.14
C ALA A 18 49.98 -57.95 35.16
N VAL A 19 50.64 -59.13 35.17
CA VAL A 19 51.76 -59.48 34.31
C VAL A 19 51.28 -59.61 32.85
N GLY A 20 52.03 -59.01 31.92
CA GLY A 20 51.64 -58.79 30.56
C GLY A 20 51.68 -59.96 29.61
N CYS A 21 50.77 -59.97 28.68
CA CYS A 21 50.95 -60.50 27.32
C CYS A 21 50.86 -59.38 26.33
N LYS A 22 51.92 -59.03 25.61
CA LYS A 22 51.89 -58.14 24.48
C LYS A 22 51.00 -58.72 23.40
N ARG A 23 49.81 -58.15 23.19
CA ARG A 23 49.06 -58.27 21.98
C ARG A 23 49.36 -57.04 21.14
N ASP A 24 49.80 -57.22 19.90
CA ASP A 24 49.91 -56.16 18.92
C ASP A 24 48.52 -55.59 18.69
N VAL A 25 48.29 -54.34 19.15
CA VAL A 25 47.06 -53.58 18.87
C VAL A 25 47.24 -52.96 17.50
N PRO A 26 46.35 -53.26 16.52
CA PRO A 26 46.43 -52.63 15.21
C PRO A 26 46.26 -51.12 15.39
N THR A 27 47.12 -50.33 14.77
CA THR A 27 47.06 -48.88 14.73
C THR A 27 45.71 -48.44 14.16
N PRO A 28 44.91 -47.61 14.83
CA PRO A 28 43.63 -47.15 14.29
C PRO A 28 43.87 -46.39 12.99
N THR A 29 43.18 -46.82 11.93
CA THR A 29 43.17 -46.12 10.65
C THR A 29 42.66 -44.70 10.89
N PRO A 30 43.33 -43.63 10.41
CA PRO A 30 42.84 -42.26 10.61
C PRO A 30 41.48 -42.11 9.98
N THR A 31 40.51 -41.70 10.79
CA THR A 31 39.16 -41.34 10.33
C THR A 31 39.29 -40.20 9.32
N PRO A 32 38.72 -40.33 8.10
CA PRO A 32 38.81 -39.24 7.13
C PRO A 32 38.21 -37.97 7.72
N THR A 33 38.97 -36.88 7.66
CA THR A 33 38.51 -35.56 8.06
C THR A 33 37.29 -35.19 7.19
N PRO A 34 36.14 -34.83 7.77
CA PRO A 34 34.98 -34.46 6.98
C PRO A 34 35.34 -33.30 6.07
N THR A 35 35.10 -33.47 4.78
CA THR A 35 35.27 -32.39 3.80
C THR A 35 34.36 -31.22 4.21
N PRO A 36 34.88 -30.01 4.33
CA PRO A 36 34.03 -28.85 4.72
C PRO A 36 32.91 -28.72 3.69
N THR A 37 31.67 -28.72 4.21
CA THR A 37 30.49 -28.45 3.39
C THR A 37 30.66 -27.03 2.80
N PRO A 38 30.55 -26.85 1.47
CA PRO A 38 30.71 -25.54 0.87
C PRO A 38 29.71 -24.58 1.50
N THR A 39 30.21 -23.46 2.01
CA THR A 39 29.37 -22.37 2.51
C THR A 39 28.51 -21.87 1.36
N PRO A 40 27.17 -21.81 1.49
CA PRO A 40 26.33 -21.32 0.40
C PRO A 40 26.72 -19.90 0.05
N THR A 41 26.93 -19.63 -1.23
CA THR A 41 27.21 -18.27 -1.73
C THR A 41 26.06 -17.35 -1.33
N PRO A 42 26.32 -16.17 -0.74
CA PRO A 42 25.28 -15.23 -0.42
C PRO A 42 24.46 -14.88 -1.66
N LYS A 43 23.15 -15.02 -1.57
CA LYS A 43 22.24 -14.63 -2.65
C LYS A 43 22.23 -13.09 -2.77
N GLU A 44 22.48 -12.59 -3.98
CA GLU A 44 22.30 -11.19 -4.28
C GLU A 44 20.84 -10.92 -4.67
N TYR A 45 20.30 -9.77 -4.24
CA TYR A 45 18.94 -9.35 -4.55
C TYR A 45 18.93 -8.00 -5.25
N VAL A 46 17.96 -7.82 -6.14
CA VAL A 46 17.62 -6.54 -6.77
C VAL A 46 16.19 -6.17 -6.41
N TYR A 47 15.89 -4.87 -6.42
CA TYR A 47 14.56 -4.36 -6.12
C TYR A 47 14.02 -3.67 -7.36
N ASP A 48 12.94 -4.22 -7.93
CA ASP A 48 12.21 -3.55 -8.99
C ASP A 48 11.16 -2.62 -8.38
N VAL A 49 11.24 -1.34 -8.74
CA VAL A 49 10.37 -0.29 -8.22
C VAL A 49 9.37 0.11 -9.30
N TYR A 50 8.10 -0.02 -9.00
CA TYR A 50 7.00 0.35 -9.88
C TYR A 50 6.25 1.53 -9.26
N VAL A 51 6.05 2.59 -10.04
CA VAL A 51 5.28 3.77 -9.62
C VAL A 51 4.20 4.02 -10.66
N SER A 52 2.93 3.97 -10.26
CA SER A 52 1.83 4.44 -11.11
C SER A 52 1.59 5.92 -10.90
N GLY A 53 1.08 6.58 -11.92
CA GLY A 53 0.73 7.98 -11.83
C GLY A 53 0.22 8.55 -13.15
N ASN A 54 0.23 9.87 -13.26
CA ASN A 54 -0.44 10.54 -14.35
C ASN A 54 0.37 11.74 -14.82
N SER A 55 0.26 12.05 -16.11
CA SER A 55 0.71 13.32 -16.67
C SER A 55 -0.48 14.13 -17.17
N ILE A 56 -0.38 15.45 -17.09
CA ILE A 56 -1.38 16.38 -17.61
C ILE A 56 -0.73 17.20 -18.72
N SER A 57 -1.29 17.10 -19.94
CA SER A 57 -0.82 17.89 -21.07
C SER A 57 -1.16 19.38 -20.89
N PRO A 58 -0.51 20.30 -21.65
CA PRO A 58 -0.88 21.73 -21.63
C PRO A 58 -2.34 21.99 -22.01
N THR A 59 -3.00 21.08 -22.69
CA THR A 59 -4.44 21.13 -23.04
C THR A 59 -5.35 20.51 -21.98
N GLY A 60 -4.81 20.10 -20.79
CA GLY A 60 -5.57 19.51 -19.70
C GLY A 60 -5.91 18.02 -19.87
N ILE A 61 -5.38 17.35 -20.89
CA ILE A 61 -5.63 15.92 -21.10
C ILE A 61 -4.74 15.11 -20.17
N GLU A 62 -5.37 14.31 -19.32
CA GLU A 62 -4.69 13.41 -18.39
C GLU A 62 -4.38 12.04 -19.02
N ARG A 63 -3.21 11.47 -18.73
CA ARG A 63 -2.79 10.16 -19.21
C ARG A 63 -2.13 9.33 -18.12
N ALA A 64 -2.58 8.10 -18.00
CA ALA A 64 -2.06 7.10 -17.09
C ALA A 64 -0.63 6.66 -17.47
N LEU A 65 0.24 6.60 -16.48
CA LEU A 65 1.66 6.29 -16.59
C LEU A 65 2.04 5.18 -15.60
N LEU A 66 3.12 4.47 -15.96
CA LEU A 66 3.85 3.57 -15.07
C LEU A 66 5.34 3.85 -15.24
N TRP A 67 6.04 4.10 -14.15
CA TRP A 67 7.50 4.06 -14.11
C TRP A 67 7.94 2.71 -13.55
N GLU A 68 8.87 2.08 -14.25
CA GLU A 68 9.54 0.86 -13.80
C GLU A 68 11.04 1.16 -13.71
N ASN A 69 11.59 1.15 -12.51
CA ASN A 69 12.99 1.53 -12.25
C ASN A 69 13.34 2.86 -12.95
N ASP A 70 12.52 3.89 -12.73
CA ASP A 70 12.61 5.23 -13.34
C ASP A 70 12.39 5.30 -14.86
N GLN A 71 12.12 4.16 -15.52
CA GLN A 71 11.80 4.12 -16.94
C GLN A 71 10.30 4.30 -17.17
N LEU A 72 9.96 5.35 -17.90
CA LEU A 72 8.57 5.71 -18.19
C LEU A 72 7.91 4.77 -19.22
N LYS A 73 6.74 4.22 -18.87
CA LYS A 73 5.83 3.51 -19.75
C LYS A 73 4.47 4.21 -19.78
N LYS A 74 3.96 4.50 -20.97
CA LYS A 74 2.59 5.02 -21.14
C LYS A 74 1.61 3.86 -21.11
N LEU A 75 0.61 3.92 -20.25
CA LEU A 75 -0.42 2.89 -20.12
C LEU A 75 -1.55 3.04 -21.15
N SER A 76 -1.75 4.25 -21.68
CA SER A 76 -2.79 4.54 -22.64
C SER A 76 -2.40 5.70 -23.56
N THR A 77 -2.88 5.68 -24.81
CA THR A 77 -2.85 6.81 -25.73
C THR A 77 -4.07 7.72 -25.59
N ARG A 78 -5.12 7.20 -24.92
CA ARG A 78 -6.38 7.90 -24.65
C ARG A 78 -6.28 8.67 -23.34
N GLU A 79 -7.23 9.59 -23.12
CA GLU A 79 -7.43 10.21 -21.80
C GLU A 79 -7.71 9.10 -20.79
N SER A 80 -6.92 9.08 -19.72
CA SER A 80 -6.89 7.97 -18.76
C SER A 80 -6.28 8.41 -17.43
N TRP A 81 -6.64 7.68 -16.38
CA TRP A 81 -6.14 7.92 -15.04
C TRP A 81 -5.65 6.60 -14.43
N ALA A 82 -4.51 6.64 -13.75
CA ALA A 82 -3.94 5.52 -13.01
C ALA A 82 -4.02 5.76 -11.50
N GLY A 83 -4.55 4.79 -10.79
CA GLY A 83 -4.58 4.72 -9.33
C GLY A 83 -3.45 3.86 -8.76
N THR A 84 -3.78 2.84 -7.99
CA THR A 84 -2.81 1.97 -7.30
C THR A 84 -2.08 1.03 -8.27
N VAL A 85 -0.78 0.82 -8.02
CA VAL A 85 0.03 -0.26 -8.59
C VAL A 85 0.29 -1.34 -7.53
N SER A 86 0.24 -2.61 -7.93
CA SER A 86 0.63 -3.77 -7.12
C SER A 86 1.07 -4.92 -8.02
N GLY A 87 1.52 -6.04 -7.45
CA GLY A 87 1.97 -7.17 -8.24
C GLY A 87 1.89 -8.51 -7.52
N SER A 88 2.01 -9.58 -8.32
CA SER A 88 2.15 -10.96 -7.85
C SER A 88 3.01 -11.74 -8.83
N GLY A 89 4.06 -12.41 -8.34
CA GLY A 89 5.05 -13.06 -9.18
C GLY A 89 5.69 -12.07 -10.16
N ASP A 90 5.63 -12.39 -11.45
CA ASP A 90 6.15 -11.53 -12.53
C ASP A 90 5.10 -10.55 -13.09
N ASN A 91 3.89 -10.55 -12.55
CA ASN A 91 2.84 -9.68 -13.03
C ASN A 91 2.75 -8.39 -12.22
N VAL A 92 2.64 -7.27 -12.91
CA VAL A 92 2.39 -5.94 -12.36
C VAL A 92 1.01 -5.47 -12.82
N TYR A 93 0.21 -4.99 -11.91
CA TYR A 93 -1.15 -4.53 -12.15
C TYR A 93 -1.28 -3.07 -11.76
N VAL A 94 -2.00 -2.29 -12.57
CA VAL A 94 -2.38 -0.91 -12.25
C VAL A 94 -3.89 -0.79 -12.37
N ALA A 95 -4.55 -0.29 -11.32
CA ALA A 95 -5.96 0.08 -11.36
C ALA A 95 -6.13 1.50 -11.89
N GLY A 96 -7.26 1.79 -12.56
CA GLY A 96 -7.55 3.14 -13.03
C GLY A 96 -8.81 3.22 -13.89
N ALA A 97 -8.83 4.17 -14.82
CA ALA A 97 -9.92 4.35 -15.74
C ALA A 97 -9.45 4.87 -17.11
N ILE A 98 -10.16 4.52 -18.16
CA ILE A 98 -9.97 5.04 -19.52
C ILE A 98 -11.25 5.74 -19.96
N LYS A 99 -11.13 6.93 -20.53
CA LYS A 99 -12.25 7.63 -21.13
C LYS A 99 -12.78 6.86 -22.33
N ARG A 100 -14.10 6.68 -22.41
CA ARG A 100 -14.75 5.98 -23.53
C ARG A 100 -14.63 6.80 -24.80
N GLU A 101 -14.61 6.13 -25.94
CA GLU A 101 -14.58 6.79 -27.25
C GLU A 101 -15.98 7.20 -27.72
N SER A 102 -16.05 8.27 -28.55
CA SER A 102 -17.29 8.69 -29.17
C SER A 102 -17.89 7.57 -30.06
N PRO A 103 -19.22 7.37 -30.03
CA PRO A 103 -20.26 8.22 -29.44
C PRO A 103 -20.50 7.99 -27.96
N SER A 104 -19.85 7.01 -27.34
CA SER A 104 -19.95 6.74 -25.90
C SER A 104 -19.45 7.92 -25.09
N LYS A 105 -20.08 8.12 -23.92
CA LYS A 105 -19.64 9.14 -22.95
C LYS A 105 -19.29 8.43 -21.63
N GLY A 106 -18.37 9.02 -20.88
CA GLY A 106 -18.03 8.51 -19.55
C GLY A 106 -16.64 7.86 -19.46
N TRP A 107 -16.45 7.13 -18.37
CA TRP A 107 -15.19 6.50 -18.01
C TRP A 107 -15.42 5.00 -17.75
N ALA A 108 -14.47 4.18 -18.15
CA ALA A 108 -14.49 2.75 -17.91
C ALA A 108 -13.41 2.38 -16.90
N ALA A 109 -13.80 1.76 -15.79
CA ALA A 109 -12.85 1.16 -14.86
C ALA A 109 -11.97 0.17 -15.62
N THR A 110 -10.66 0.27 -15.40
CA THR A 110 -9.66 -0.45 -16.18
C THR A 110 -8.58 -0.99 -15.27
N VAL A 111 -8.12 -2.20 -15.54
CA VAL A 111 -6.87 -2.73 -14.99
C VAL A 111 -5.87 -2.92 -16.12
N TRP A 112 -4.63 -2.49 -15.91
CA TRP A 112 -3.52 -2.83 -16.79
C TRP A 112 -2.69 -3.94 -16.15
N LYS A 113 -2.57 -5.08 -16.83
CA LYS A 113 -1.66 -6.17 -16.47
C LYS A 113 -0.44 -6.10 -17.39
N ASN A 114 0.74 -5.86 -16.83
CA ASN A 114 1.98 -5.70 -17.61
C ASN A 114 1.80 -4.73 -18.79
N THR A 115 1.14 -3.59 -18.53
CA THR A 115 0.75 -2.53 -19.50
C THR A 115 -0.41 -2.86 -20.45
N LYS A 116 -0.91 -4.10 -20.50
CA LYS A 116 -2.07 -4.46 -21.31
C LYS A 116 -3.36 -4.13 -20.55
N ALA A 117 -4.20 -3.30 -21.15
CA ALA A 117 -5.47 -2.86 -20.57
C ALA A 117 -6.58 -3.92 -20.70
N THR A 118 -7.33 -4.13 -19.63
CA THR A 118 -8.62 -4.82 -19.61
C THR A 118 -9.65 -3.91 -18.97
N VAL A 119 -10.77 -3.69 -19.64
CA VAL A 119 -11.91 -2.91 -19.12
C VAL A 119 -12.72 -3.82 -18.21
N LEU A 120 -12.99 -3.35 -16.97
CA LEU A 120 -13.71 -4.11 -15.95
C LEU A 120 -15.23 -3.99 -16.07
N ASP A 121 -15.70 -3.08 -16.89
CA ASP A 121 -17.12 -2.77 -17.06
C ASP A 121 -17.46 -2.48 -18.50
N ASN A 122 -18.26 -3.37 -19.11
CA ASN A 122 -18.84 -3.23 -20.43
C ASN A 122 -20.29 -2.72 -20.41
N SER A 123 -20.76 -2.20 -19.26
CA SER A 123 -22.09 -1.62 -19.16
C SER A 123 -22.26 -0.40 -20.09
N SER A 124 -23.47 0.08 -20.21
CA SER A 124 -23.97 1.06 -21.18
C SER A 124 -22.98 2.18 -21.59
N ASN A 125 -23.17 2.73 -22.77
CA ASN A 125 -22.37 3.83 -23.34
C ASN A 125 -22.35 5.14 -22.52
N THR A 126 -23.07 5.21 -21.39
CA THR A 126 -23.21 6.39 -20.52
C THR A 126 -22.79 6.10 -19.07
N SER A 127 -21.96 5.09 -18.87
CA SER A 127 -21.49 4.74 -17.52
C SER A 127 -20.18 5.43 -17.16
N PHE A 128 -20.01 5.69 -15.85
CA PHE A 128 -18.82 6.28 -15.27
C PHE A 128 -18.32 5.35 -14.18
N HIS A 129 -17.24 4.61 -14.44
CA HIS A 129 -16.64 3.69 -13.50
C HIS A 129 -15.16 3.99 -13.33
N TYR A 130 -14.68 3.98 -12.09
CA TYR A 130 -13.30 4.25 -11.71
C TYR A 130 -12.79 3.16 -10.77
N ALA A 131 -11.65 2.56 -11.09
CA ALA A 131 -10.94 1.63 -10.24
C ALA A 131 -9.82 2.38 -9.49
N HIS A 132 -9.94 2.53 -8.17
CA HIS A 132 -9.02 3.32 -7.36
C HIS A 132 -7.85 2.52 -6.82
N SER A 133 -8.12 1.31 -6.34
CA SER A 133 -7.16 0.49 -5.63
C SER A 133 -7.28 -0.97 -6.07
N LEU A 134 -6.17 -1.69 -6.00
CA LEU A 134 -6.16 -3.12 -6.22
C LEU A 134 -5.27 -3.84 -5.19
N PHE A 135 -5.62 -5.08 -4.92
CA PHE A 135 -4.88 -5.98 -4.07
C PHE A 135 -4.92 -7.40 -4.65
N VAL A 136 -3.80 -8.11 -4.62
CA VAL A 136 -3.70 -9.51 -5.06
C VAL A 136 -3.61 -10.42 -3.85
N SER A 137 -4.49 -11.40 -3.74
CA SER A 137 -4.48 -12.43 -2.69
C SER A 137 -4.90 -13.77 -3.26
N ASP A 138 -4.12 -14.82 -2.98
CA ASP A 138 -4.42 -16.20 -3.39
C ASP A 138 -4.77 -16.30 -4.88
N ASP A 139 -3.93 -15.69 -5.76
CA ASP A 139 -4.09 -15.60 -7.20
C ASP A 139 -5.37 -14.86 -7.69
N ASN A 140 -6.13 -14.27 -6.77
CA ASN A 140 -7.26 -13.41 -7.12
C ASN A 140 -6.89 -11.94 -7.03
N LEU A 141 -7.39 -11.17 -7.98
CA LEU A 141 -7.27 -9.72 -8.04
C LEU A 141 -8.56 -9.10 -7.50
N TYR A 142 -8.45 -8.25 -6.51
CA TYR A 142 -9.56 -7.47 -5.95
C TYR A 142 -9.32 -5.99 -6.26
N ILE A 143 -10.33 -5.33 -6.82
CA ILE A 143 -10.21 -3.96 -7.31
C ILE A 143 -11.33 -3.12 -6.71
N ALA A 144 -10.99 -2.16 -5.86
CA ALA A 144 -11.95 -1.23 -5.27
C ALA A 144 -12.18 -0.01 -6.16
N GLY A 145 -13.42 0.44 -6.18
CA GLY A 145 -13.78 1.64 -6.91
C GLY A 145 -15.22 2.06 -6.72
N HIS A 146 -15.70 2.83 -7.67
CA HIS A 146 -17.09 3.26 -7.70
C HIS A 146 -17.58 3.38 -9.13
N GLY A 147 -18.89 3.39 -9.29
CA GLY A 147 -19.50 3.58 -10.59
C GLY A 147 -20.97 3.92 -10.53
N TRP A 148 -21.46 4.52 -11.60
CA TRP A 148 -22.88 4.77 -11.85
C TRP A 148 -23.17 4.73 -13.35
N SER A 149 -24.42 4.55 -13.72
CA SER A 149 -24.91 4.55 -15.09
C SER A 149 -26.23 5.30 -15.16
N ASP A 150 -26.49 6.00 -16.26
CA ASP A 150 -27.81 6.59 -16.48
C ASP A 150 -28.88 5.48 -16.56
N PRO A 151 -30.06 5.68 -15.93
CA PRO A 151 -30.53 6.88 -15.23
C PRO A 151 -30.22 6.92 -13.71
N GLU A 152 -29.40 6.01 -13.17
CA GLU A 152 -29.07 5.97 -11.74
C GLU A 152 -27.99 7.03 -11.41
N PRO A 153 -28.32 8.11 -10.69
CA PRO A 153 -27.42 9.24 -10.52
C PRO A 153 -26.38 9.06 -9.39
N ASN A 154 -26.54 8.02 -8.56
CA ASN A 154 -25.69 7.85 -7.40
C ASN A 154 -24.58 6.85 -7.64
N PRO A 155 -23.31 7.25 -7.46
CA PRO A 155 -22.20 6.33 -7.43
C PRO A 155 -22.37 5.25 -6.36
N ARG A 156 -22.12 4.01 -6.73
CA ARG A 156 -22.08 2.84 -5.85
C ARG A 156 -20.65 2.45 -5.57
N ALA A 157 -20.32 2.13 -4.33
CA ALA A 157 -19.04 1.54 -3.99
C ALA A 157 -19.02 0.07 -4.43
N LEU A 158 -17.97 -0.32 -5.16
CA LEU A 158 -17.84 -1.59 -5.85
C LEU A 158 -16.48 -2.24 -5.57
N ILE A 159 -16.45 -3.58 -5.59
CA ILE A 159 -15.24 -4.38 -5.72
C ILE A 159 -15.42 -5.29 -6.94
N TRP A 160 -14.58 -5.14 -7.94
CA TRP A 160 -14.43 -6.12 -9.02
C TRP A 160 -13.45 -7.20 -8.56
N LYS A 161 -13.76 -8.45 -8.86
CA LYS A 161 -12.88 -9.58 -8.57
C LYS A 161 -12.35 -10.15 -9.88
N ASN A 162 -11.04 -10.28 -9.97
CA ASN A 162 -10.31 -10.61 -11.17
C ASN A 162 -10.53 -9.56 -12.27
N ASP A 163 -10.24 -9.89 -13.51
CA ASP A 163 -10.52 -9.06 -14.68
C ASP A 163 -11.83 -9.50 -15.37
N ASP A 164 -12.73 -10.15 -14.61
CA ASP A 164 -14.05 -10.61 -15.07
C ASP A 164 -15.14 -9.60 -14.63
N GLU A 165 -15.82 -9.02 -15.61
CA GLU A 165 -16.95 -8.10 -15.41
C GLU A 165 -18.13 -8.71 -14.65
N LYS A 166 -18.20 -10.05 -14.54
CA LYS A 166 -19.30 -10.77 -13.87
C LYS A 166 -19.09 -10.96 -12.37
N GLU A 167 -17.84 -10.86 -11.90
CA GLU A 167 -17.54 -11.00 -10.48
C GLU A 167 -17.46 -9.63 -9.79
N VAL A 168 -18.61 -8.95 -9.63
CA VAL A 168 -18.73 -7.67 -8.94
C VAL A 168 -19.39 -7.85 -7.58
N ILE A 169 -18.71 -7.37 -6.53
CA ILE A 169 -19.25 -7.24 -5.18
C ILE A 169 -19.78 -5.82 -5.02
N GLU A 170 -21.08 -5.63 -5.02
CA GLU A 170 -21.68 -4.35 -4.68
C GLU A 170 -21.63 -4.16 -3.16
N LEU A 171 -20.88 -3.14 -2.73
CA LEU A 171 -20.80 -2.73 -1.32
C LEU A 171 -22.02 -1.88 -0.92
N THR A 172 -22.57 -1.13 -1.90
CA THR A 172 -23.79 -0.32 -1.74
C THR A 172 -24.72 -0.47 -2.92
N LYS A 173 -26.01 -0.19 -2.72
CA LYS A 173 -27.07 -0.38 -3.74
C LYS A 173 -27.44 0.91 -4.51
N GLY A 174 -26.72 2.02 -4.29
CA GLY A 174 -27.00 3.29 -4.97
C GLY A 174 -28.09 4.16 -4.31
N GLU A 175 -28.59 3.78 -3.14
CA GLU A 175 -29.52 4.62 -2.36
C GLU A 175 -28.88 5.93 -1.93
N LYS A 176 -27.56 5.90 -1.70
CA LYS A 176 -26.70 7.02 -1.36
C LYS A 176 -25.45 6.99 -2.22
N LYS A 177 -24.81 8.14 -2.42
CA LYS A 177 -23.50 8.20 -3.07
C LYS A 177 -22.46 7.52 -2.19
N ALA A 178 -21.70 6.60 -2.74
CA ALA A 178 -20.67 5.85 -2.03
C ALA A 178 -19.46 5.59 -2.91
N TYR A 179 -18.28 5.58 -2.29
CA TYR A 179 -16.99 5.46 -2.96
C TYR A 179 -16.08 4.54 -2.15
N ALA A 180 -15.50 3.51 -2.77
CA ALA A 180 -14.46 2.68 -2.19
C ALA A 180 -13.11 3.08 -2.78
N TYR A 181 -12.19 3.56 -1.95
CA TYR A 181 -10.88 4.05 -2.37
C TYR A 181 -9.76 3.05 -2.20
N SER A 182 -9.92 2.10 -1.30
CA SER A 182 -8.88 1.13 -0.97
C SER A 182 -9.48 -0.24 -0.72
N VAL A 183 -8.75 -1.30 -1.10
CA VAL A 183 -9.08 -2.69 -0.80
C VAL A 183 -7.87 -3.41 -0.24
N PHE A 184 -8.11 -4.27 0.73
CA PHE A 184 -7.14 -5.22 1.29
C PHE A 184 -7.84 -6.55 1.55
N VAL A 185 -7.13 -7.67 1.35
CA VAL A 185 -7.68 -9.00 1.64
C VAL A 185 -6.78 -9.70 2.65
N SER A 186 -7.38 -10.24 3.70
CA SER A 186 -6.66 -11.01 4.70
C SER A 186 -7.49 -12.21 5.14
N LYS A 187 -6.90 -13.40 5.05
CA LYS A 187 -7.55 -14.67 5.45
C LYS A 187 -8.94 -14.85 4.83
N GLY A 188 -9.08 -14.51 3.53
CA GLY A 188 -10.34 -14.63 2.78
C GLY A 188 -11.37 -13.55 3.08
N VAL A 189 -11.10 -12.60 3.98
CA VAL A 189 -11.98 -11.46 4.27
C VAL A 189 -11.54 -10.26 3.45
N VAL A 190 -12.48 -9.66 2.73
CA VAL A 190 -12.27 -8.44 1.93
C VAL A 190 -12.58 -7.22 2.80
N TYR A 191 -11.61 -6.32 2.92
CA TYR A 191 -11.74 -5.04 3.60
C TYR A 191 -11.69 -3.94 2.55
N ALA A 192 -12.61 -2.97 2.62
CA ALA A 192 -12.56 -1.78 1.80
C ALA A 192 -12.75 -0.53 2.65
N ALA A 193 -12.04 0.55 2.33
CA ALA A 193 -12.19 1.84 2.96
C ALA A 193 -12.67 2.89 1.98
N GLY A 194 -13.47 3.84 2.45
CA GLY A 194 -14.02 4.91 1.63
C GLY A 194 -14.95 5.80 2.41
N TYR A 195 -15.98 6.30 1.76
CA TYR A 195 -17.02 7.10 2.40
C TYR A 195 -18.38 6.95 1.72
N GLU A 196 -19.42 7.31 2.43
CA GLU A 196 -20.78 7.49 1.94
C GLU A 196 -21.28 8.90 2.23
N TYR A 197 -22.20 9.39 1.39
CA TYR A 197 -22.97 10.56 1.73
C TYR A 197 -24.10 10.20 2.66
N ASP A 198 -24.28 10.95 3.74
CA ASP A 198 -25.43 10.87 4.63
C ASP A 198 -26.29 12.14 4.44
N ALA A 199 -27.61 12.00 4.56
CA ALA A 199 -28.54 13.12 4.43
C ALA A 199 -28.28 14.25 5.48
N THR A 200 -27.65 13.90 6.60
CA THR A 200 -27.31 14.84 7.69
C THR A 200 -25.84 15.22 7.76
N ARG A 201 -24.98 14.49 7.03
CA ARG A 201 -23.52 14.64 7.05
C ARG A 201 -23.03 14.46 5.63
N GLU A 202 -22.32 15.38 5.07
CA GLU A 202 -21.86 15.32 3.68
C GLU A 202 -21.02 14.08 3.38
N TYR A 203 -20.11 13.69 4.29
CA TYR A 203 -19.18 12.55 4.13
C TYR A 203 -19.10 11.74 5.42
N VAL A 204 -19.38 10.47 5.37
CA VAL A 204 -19.20 9.52 6.49
C VAL A 204 -18.11 8.54 6.14
N PRO A 205 -16.98 8.49 6.87
CA PRO A 205 -15.92 7.52 6.62
C PRO A 205 -16.40 6.12 6.92
N ILE A 206 -16.21 5.19 5.98
CA ILE A 206 -16.71 3.82 6.05
C ILE A 206 -15.58 2.82 5.90
N LEU A 207 -15.64 1.77 6.70
CA LEU A 207 -14.96 0.50 6.50
C LEU A 207 -16.03 -0.54 6.13
N TRP A 208 -15.85 -1.20 5.00
CA TRP A 208 -16.61 -2.40 4.65
C TRP A 208 -15.76 -3.63 4.98
N LYS A 209 -16.36 -4.59 5.68
CA LYS A 209 -15.78 -5.92 5.93
C LYS A 209 -16.65 -6.95 5.20
N ASN A 210 -16.15 -7.48 4.09
CA ASN A 210 -16.96 -8.12 3.05
C ASN A 210 -18.03 -7.15 2.54
N LYS A 211 -19.30 -7.31 2.98
CA LYS A 211 -20.41 -6.38 2.68
C LYS A 211 -20.91 -5.65 3.92
N ASP A 212 -20.38 -6.00 5.10
CA ASP A 212 -20.81 -5.39 6.35
C ASP A 212 -20.25 -3.97 6.45
N ARG A 213 -21.15 -3.01 6.57
CA ARG A 213 -20.86 -1.58 6.65
C ARG A 213 -20.57 -1.17 8.09
N ILE A 214 -19.42 -0.56 8.32
CA ILE A 214 -18.98 -0.02 9.60
C ILE A 214 -18.67 1.46 9.44
N ALA A 215 -19.44 2.34 10.12
CA ALA A 215 -19.15 3.78 10.12
C ALA A 215 -18.03 4.10 11.11
N LEU A 216 -17.00 4.79 10.65
CA LEU A 216 -15.81 5.16 11.44
C LEU A 216 -16.03 6.53 12.13
N VAL A 217 -17.18 6.72 12.74
CA VAL A 217 -17.59 7.95 13.44
C VAL A 217 -18.00 7.62 14.85
N ASP A 218 -17.65 8.49 15.78
CA ASP A 218 -17.92 8.37 17.22
C ASP A 218 -19.08 9.28 17.69
N ASP A 219 -19.51 10.25 16.86
CA ASP A 219 -20.58 11.18 17.17
C ASP A 219 -21.33 11.69 15.93
N ALA A 220 -22.37 12.49 16.18
CA ALA A 220 -23.27 13.00 15.16
C ALA A 220 -22.68 14.14 14.30
N ILE A 221 -21.52 14.70 14.66
CA ILE A 221 -20.99 15.94 14.07
C ILE A 221 -19.70 15.66 13.24
N THR A 222 -19.25 14.39 13.21
CA THR A 222 -18.05 13.98 12.49
C THR A 222 -18.34 13.73 11.02
N ILE A 223 -17.59 14.39 10.14
CA ILE A 223 -17.51 14.07 8.71
C ILE A 223 -16.09 13.64 8.34
N GLY A 224 -15.93 12.90 7.26
CA GLY A 224 -14.60 12.45 6.84
C GLY A 224 -14.63 11.36 5.75
N ALA A 225 -13.45 10.85 5.42
CA ALA A 225 -13.29 9.76 4.47
C ALA A 225 -12.19 8.80 4.93
N GLY A 226 -12.35 7.51 4.66
CA GLY A 226 -11.30 6.51 4.74
C GLY A 226 -10.59 6.40 3.39
N ASN A 227 -9.30 6.71 3.34
CA ASN A 227 -8.54 6.73 2.09
C ASN A 227 -7.80 5.41 1.83
N SER A 228 -7.35 4.73 2.87
CA SER A 228 -6.56 3.49 2.76
C SER A 228 -6.86 2.54 3.91
N VAL A 229 -6.87 1.23 3.61
CA VAL A 229 -7.00 0.15 4.59
C VAL A 229 -5.84 -0.83 4.48
N PHE A 230 -5.34 -1.28 5.63
CA PHE A 230 -4.32 -2.32 5.75
C PHE A 230 -4.67 -3.25 6.93
N VAL A 231 -4.37 -4.55 6.80
CA VAL A 231 -4.59 -5.52 7.88
C VAL A 231 -3.29 -6.24 8.19
N SER A 232 -2.87 -6.18 9.46
CA SER A 232 -1.65 -6.84 9.93
C SER A 232 -1.81 -7.32 11.37
N GLY A 233 -1.32 -8.53 11.66
CA GLY A 233 -1.37 -9.09 13.01
C GLY A 233 -2.77 -9.20 13.61
N GLY A 234 -3.81 -9.32 12.77
CA GLY A 234 -5.21 -9.33 13.20
C GLY A 234 -5.82 -7.95 13.50
N ASN A 235 -5.03 -6.88 13.36
CA ASN A 235 -5.52 -5.50 13.49
C ASN A 235 -5.86 -4.91 12.12
N ILE A 236 -6.92 -4.11 12.08
CA ILE A 236 -7.37 -3.34 10.93
C ILE A 236 -6.90 -1.90 11.12
N TYR A 237 -6.24 -1.35 10.12
CA TYR A 237 -5.77 0.04 10.10
C TYR A 237 -6.46 0.74 8.92
N VAL A 238 -7.20 1.80 9.20
CA VAL A 238 -7.75 2.71 8.18
C VAL A 238 -7.14 4.07 8.40
N VAL A 239 -6.72 4.74 7.34
CA VAL A 239 -6.30 6.14 7.42
C VAL A 239 -7.12 6.99 6.47
N GLY A 240 -7.20 8.27 6.81
CA GLY A 240 -7.91 9.28 6.05
C GLY A 240 -7.95 10.59 6.82
N TRP A 241 -9.04 11.30 6.67
CA TRP A 241 -9.26 12.53 7.42
C TRP A 241 -10.62 12.52 8.10
N ARG A 242 -10.71 13.25 9.19
CA ARG A 242 -12.00 13.59 9.80
C ARG A 242 -12.04 15.04 10.27
N LYS A 243 -13.23 15.58 10.32
CA LYS A 243 -13.51 16.93 10.81
C LYS A 243 -14.66 16.84 11.80
N VAL A 244 -14.48 17.46 12.96
CA VAL A 244 -15.50 17.54 14.01
C VAL A 244 -16.00 18.97 14.08
N GLY A 245 -17.30 19.17 13.87
CA GLY A 245 -17.93 20.50 13.86
C GLY A 245 -17.29 21.44 12.84
N ALA A 246 -16.98 22.68 13.26
CA ALA A 246 -16.35 23.71 12.41
C ALA A 246 -14.81 23.64 12.34
N GLY A 247 -14.19 22.67 13.01
CA GLY A 247 -12.73 22.48 13.02
C GLY A 247 -12.13 22.15 11.64
N PRO A 248 -10.80 22.14 11.49
CA PRO A 248 -10.14 21.70 10.26
C PRO A 248 -10.29 20.21 10.03
N GLY A 249 -10.14 19.78 8.78
CA GLY A 249 -9.92 18.37 8.45
C GLY A 249 -8.57 17.90 9.01
N THR A 250 -8.55 16.76 9.69
CA THR A 250 -7.37 16.29 10.40
C THR A 250 -7.08 14.83 10.04
N ALA A 251 -5.82 14.56 9.65
CA ALA A 251 -5.34 13.21 9.38
C ALA A 251 -5.59 12.28 10.56
N THR A 252 -6.27 11.19 10.31
CA THR A 252 -6.75 10.26 11.33
C THR A 252 -6.37 8.83 10.98
N LEU A 253 -5.90 8.10 11.96
CA LEU A 253 -5.72 6.65 11.95
C LEU A 253 -6.82 6.01 12.80
N TRP A 254 -7.63 5.15 12.21
CA TRP A 254 -8.52 4.24 12.92
C TRP A 254 -7.84 2.89 13.04
N LYS A 255 -7.54 2.47 14.27
CA LYS A 255 -7.07 1.12 14.56
C LYS A 255 -8.19 0.32 15.22
N ASN A 256 -8.67 -0.72 14.52
CA ASN A 256 -9.84 -1.48 14.97
C ASN A 256 -11.01 -0.54 15.32
N GLU A 257 -11.33 0.36 14.38
CA GLU A 257 -12.39 1.37 14.46
C GLU A 257 -12.16 2.53 15.45
N ASN A 258 -11.12 2.43 16.32
CA ASN A 258 -10.80 3.47 17.29
C ASN A 258 -9.94 4.58 16.63
N PRO A 259 -10.41 5.84 16.59
CA PRO A 259 -9.70 6.93 15.95
C PRO A 259 -8.58 7.50 16.81
N THR A 260 -7.48 7.87 16.14
CA THR A 260 -6.36 8.63 16.70
C THR A 260 -5.98 9.73 15.72
N TYR A 261 -5.91 10.98 16.15
CA TYR A 261 -5.39 12.07 15.34
C TYR A 261 -3.88 11.93 15.18
N LEU A 262 -3.39 11.99 13.94
CA LEU A 262 -1.96 11.98 13.64
C LEU A 262 -1.32 13.37 13.86
N THR A 263 -2.12 14.42 13.79
CA THR A 263 -1.70 15.80 14.03
C THR A 263 -2.93 16.67 14.33
N GLY A 264 -2.73 17.88 14.87
CA GLY A 264 -3.81 18.80 15.27
C GLY A 264 -4.19 19.88 14.24
N ASN A 265 -3.47 20.00 13.10
CA ASN A 265 -3.71 21.03 12.08
C ASN A 265 -4.33 20.43 10.82
N GLU A 266 -4.68 21.28 9.85
CA GLU A 266 -5.19 20.85 8.55
C GLU A 266 -4.23 19.84 7.91
N SER A 267 -4.75 18.64 7.69
CA SER A 267 -3.95 17.50 7.25
C SER A 267 -4.85 16.39 6.70
N ASP A 268 -4.29 15.53 5.86
CA ASP A 268 -4.93 14.32 5.35
C ASP A 268 -3.92 13.16 5.28
N ALA A 269 -4.38 11.94 5.51
CA ALA A 269 -3.63 10.72 5.40
C ALA A 269 -4.15 9.89 4.21
N PHE A 270 -3.28 9.59 3.24
CA PHE A 270 -3.68 8.96 1.98
C PHE A 270 -3.37 7.47 1.91
N SER A 271 -2.34 7.00 2.58
CA SER A 271 -1.89 5.61 2.50
C SER A 271 -1.35 5.12 3.83
N VAL A 272 -1.66 3.87 4.18
CA VAL A 272 -1.12 3.18 5.35
C VAL A 272 -0.44 1.88 4.95
N PHE A 273 0.70 1.59 5.55
CA PHE A 273 1.43 0.34 5.44
C PHE A 273 1.93 -0.10 6.83
N VAL A 274 1.91 -1.40 7.09
CA VAL A 274 2.41 -1.95 8.36
C VAL A 274 3.50 -2.98 8.06
N ALA A 275 4.70 -2.73 8.56
CA ALA A 275 5.84 -3.63 8.47
C ALA A 275 6.58 -3.65 9.82
N ASP A 276 7.08 -4.80 10.23
CA ASP A 276 7.88 -4.99 11.46
C ASP A 276 7.25 -4.34 12.70
N ASN A 277 5.93 -4.49 12.84
CA ASN A 277 5.07 -3.89 13.88
C ASN A 277 5.06 -2.35 13.91
N LYS A 278 5.58 -1.68 12.89
CA LYS A 278 5.51 -0.21 12.73
C LYS A 278 4.41 0.17 11.74
N VAL A 279 3.74 1.25 12.03
CA VAL A 279 2.68 1.83 11.19
C VAL A 279 3.26 3.03 10.45
N TYR A 280 3.27 2.95 9.11
CA TYR A 280 3.73 4.01 8.21
C TYR A 280 2.51 4.64 7.55
N VAL A 281 2.41 5.96 7.62
CA VAL A 281 1.30 6.70 7.01
C VAL A 281 1.85 7.82 6.15
N ALA A 282 1.51 7.82 4.86
CA ALA A 282 1.83 8.92 3.95
C ALA A 282 0.65 9.88 3.85
N GLY A 283 0.96 11.18 3.76
CA GLY A 283 -0.09 12.18 3.69
C GLY A 283 0.41 13.60 3.41
N MET A 284 -0.42 14.56 3.80
CA MET A 284 -0.07 15.98 3.76
C MET A 284 -0.44 16.67 5.07
N LYS A 285 0.25 17.77 5.34
CA LYS A 285 -0.03 18.64 6.47
C LYS A 285 0.26 20.08 6.10
N GLU A 286 -0.58 20.99 6.59
CA GLU A 286 -0.37 22.42 6.47
C GLU A 286 0.73 22.89 7.44
N PHE A 287 1.69 23.66 6.92
CA PHE A 287 2.72 24.39 7.64
C PHE A 287 2.82 25.79 7.03
N GLU A 288 2.57 26.82 7.83
CA GLU A 288 2.71 28.23 7.43
C GLU A 288 1.97 28.58 6.12
N GLY A 289 0.74 28.09 5.97
CA GLY A 289 -0.11 28.31 4.81
C GLY A 289 0.24 27.46 3.58
N LYS A 290 1.17 26.48 3.69
CA LYS A 290 1.57 25.61 2.59
C LYS A 290 1.38 24.14 2.94
N MET A 291 0.79 23.36 2.01
CA MET A 291 0.67 21.92 2.16
C MET A 291 1.99 21.23 1.88
N ARG A 292 2.44 20.42 2.82
CA ARG A 292 3.70 19.64 2.75
C ARG A 292 3.44 18.16 2.70
N ALA A 293 4.22 17.45 1.88
CA ALA A 293 4.26 15.99 1.91
C ALA A 293 4.89 15.52 3.22
N VAL A 294 4.23 14.61 3.92
CA VAL A 294 4.66 14.10 5.22
C VAL A 294 4.55 12.58 5.30
N LEU A 295 5.36 12.01 6.16
CA LEU A 295 5.33 10.63 6.58
C LEU A 295 5.24 10.56 8.10
N TRP A 296 4.25 9.83 8.63
CA TRP A 296 4.20 9.45 10.04
C TRP A 296 4.70 8.00 10.18
N ILE A 297 5.57 7.77 11.14
CA ILE A 297 6.00 6.42 11.56
C ILE A 297 5.63 6.30 13.03
N ASP A 298 4.71 5.39 13.36
CA ASP A 298 4.14 5.22 14.71
C ASP A 298 3.65 6.57 15.31
N GLY A 299 3.05 7.41 14.45
CA GLY A 299 2.56 8.75 14.82
C GLY A 299 3.62 9.85 14.86
N VAL A 300 4.92 9.52 14.72
CA VAL A 300 6.00 10.52 14.65
C VAL A 300 6.10 11.08 13.23
N LEU A 301 5.92 12.40 13.09
CA LEU A 301 5.87 13.10 11.81
C LEU A 301 7.27 13.45 11.29
N THR A 302 7.47 13.23 10.00
CA THR A 302 8.63 13.71 9.24
C THR A 302 8.16 14.38 7.96
N THR A 303 8.65 15.59 7.65
CA THR A 303 8.39 16.29 6.40
C THR A 303 9.28 15.73 5.29
N LEU A 304 8.70 15.36 4.16
CA LEU A 304 9.40 14.82 2.98
C LEU A 304 9.76 15.89 1.96
N SER A 305 8.88 16.87 1.77
CA SER A 305 9.09 17.95 0.81
C SER A 305 10.13 18.97 1.30
N LYS A 306 10.95 19.47 0.38
CA LYS A 306 12.01 20.46 0.65
C LYS A 306 11.43 21.87 0.82
N GLU A 307 12.26 22.76 1.37
CA GLU A 307 12.01 24.20 1.30
C GLU A 307 11.96 24.69 -0.16
N GLY A 308 11.19 25.74 -0.43
CA GLY A 308 11.02 26.30 -1.78
C GLY A 308 9.94 25.62 -2.64
N VAL A 309 9.30 24.57 -2.12
CA VAL A 309 8.13 23.94 -2.75
C VAL A 309 6.87 24.71 -2.33
N ASP A 310 5.94 24.95 -3.25
CA ASP A 310 4.68 25.65 -2.94
C ASP A 310 3.62 24.72 -2.35
N GLU A 311 3.51 23.52 -2.89
CA GLU A 311 2.59 22.49 -2.43
C GLU A 311 3.19 21.10 -2.68
N ALA A 312 2.98 20.15 -1.77
CA ALA A 312 3.42 18.76 -1.93
C ALA A 312 2.47 17.78 -1.22
N ARG A 313 2.36 16.57 -1.77
CA ARG A 313 1.57 15.48 -1.17
C ARG A 313 2.32 14.16 -1.30
N ALA A 314 2.29 13.38 -0.24
CA ALA A 314 2.73 11.98 -0.22
C ALA A 314 1.48 11.09 -0.32
N LEU A 315 1.28 10.41 -1.44
CA LEU A 315 0.03 9.71 -1.78
C LEU A 315 0.05 8.21 -1.48
N SER A 316 1.23 7.60 -1.46
CA SER A 316 1.38 6.17 -1.23
C SER A 316 2.66 5.87 -0.47
N VAL A 317 2.63 4.89 0.44
CA VAL A 317 3.81 4.37 1.13
C VAL A 317 3.90 2.85 0.97
N PHE A 318 5.11 2.36 0.74
CA PHE A 318 5.46 0.95 0.68
C PHE A 318 6.77 0.70 1.43
N VAL A 319 6.84 -0.40 2.18
CA VAL A 319 8.03 -0.75 2.97
C VAL A 319 8.46 -2.17 2.65
N ILE A 320 9.75 -2.35 2.40
CA ILE A 320 10.37 -3.65 2.16
C ILE A 320 11.83 -3.64 2.67
N ASP A 321 12.23 -4.66 3.42
CA ASP A 321 13.59 -4.83 3.96
C ASP A 321 14.14 -3.55 4.64
N ASN A 322 13.32 -2.85 5.42
CA ASN A 322 13.58 -1.57 6.09
C ASN A 322 13.70 -0.34 5.16
N ASP A 323 13.63 -0.49 3.84
CA ASP A 323 13.53 0.64 2.91
C ASP A 323 12.09 1.14 2.83
N VAL A 324 11.90 2.44 3.01
CA VAL A 324 10.62 3.13 2.93
C VAL A 324 10.55 3.89 1.62
N TYR A 325 9.58 3.55 0.79
CA TYR A 325 9.28 4.20 -0.48
C TYR A 325 7.98 4.99 -0.36
N VAL A 326 8.00 6.24 -0.75
CA VAL A 326 6.81 7.12 -0.75
C VAL A 326 6.65 7.72 -2.14
N ALA A 327 5.48 7.55 -2.75
CA ALA A 327 5.15 8.18 -4.02
C ALA A 327 4.24 9.40 -3.80
N GLY A 328 4.42 10.42 -4.63
CA GLY A 328 3.61 11.62 -4.56
C GLY A 328 4.06 12.68 -5.55
N TRP A 329 3.89 13.94 -5.20
CA TRP A 329 4.26 15.04 -6.04
C TRP A 329 4.64 16.30 -5.27
N GLU A 330 5.40 17.15 -5.93
CA GLU A 330 5.74 18.49 -5.50
C GLU A 330 5.37 19.50 -6.59
N LYS A 331 4.99 20.71 -6.20
CA LYS A 331 4.69 21.82 -7.10
C LYS A 331 5.53 23.04 -6.72
N ASP A 332 6.13 23.66 -7.73
CA ASP A 332 6.81 24.95 -7.66
C ASP A 332 6.41 25.83 -8.86
N ALA A 333 7.07 26.95 -9.07
CA ALA A 333 6.80 27.87 -10.18
C ALA A 333 6.90 27.21 -11.59
N ARG A 334 7.56 26.05 -11.72
CA ARG A 334 7.72 25.31 -12.98
C ARG A 334 6.59 24.32 -13.23
N GLY A 335 5.68 24.12 -12.29
CA GLY A 335 4.57 23.18 -12.36
C GLY A 335 4.69 22.01 -11.38
N LYS A 336 3.83 21.03 -11.57
CA LYS A 336 3.74 19.83 -10.73
C LYS A 336 4.64 18.72 -11.28
N ARG A 337 5.45 18.12 -10.42
CA ARG A 337 6.32 16.98 -10.77
C ARG A 337 6.05 15.76 -9.89
N ALA A 338 6.06 14.59 -10.50
CA ALA A 338 6.00 13.32 -9.80
C ALA A 338 7.32 13.08 -9.05
N VAL A 339 7.21 12.62 -7.79
CA VAL A 339 8.36 12.37 -6.91
C VAL A 339 8.23 11.00 -6.24
N LEU A 340 9.34 10.30 -6.18
CA LEU A 340 9.54 9.12 -5.35
C LEU A 340 10.55 9.47 -4.26
N TRP A 341 10.16 9.36 -2.99
CA TRP A 341 11.07 9.46 -1.85
C TRP A 341 11.47 8.06 -1.42
N LYS A 342 12.77 7.77 -1.43
CA LYS A 342 13.33 6.56 -0.81
C LYS A 342 14.05 6.97 0.48
N ASN A 343 13.59 6.47 1.62
CA ASN A 343 14.13 6.82 2.94
C ASN A 343 14.24 8.36 3.14
N GLY A 344 13.21 9.09 2.69
CA GLY A 344 13.16 10.55 2.73
C GLY A 344 13.96 11.29 1.65
N THR A 345 14.75 10.59 0.82
CA THR A 345 15.52 11.19 -0.29
C THR A 345 14.66 11.24 -1.55
N PRO A 346 14.36 12.43 -2.12
CA PRO A 346 13.49 12.57 -3.28
C PRO A 346 14.24 12.30 -4.60
N THR A 347 13.57 11.58 -5.49
CA THR A 347 13.91 11.41 -6.91
C THR A 347 12.76 11.93 -7.76
N ASN A 348 13.02 12.86 -8.67
CA ASN A 348 12.02 13.33 -9.62
C ASN A 348 11.82 12.30 -10.72
N LEU A 349 10.59 11.86 -10.92
CA LEU A 349 10.22 10.94 -11.98
C LEU A 349 9.96 11.73 -13.26
N ASN A 350 10.75 11.46 -14.31
CA ASN A 350 10.58 12.14 -15.58
C ASN A 350 9.29 11.65 -16.28
N ALA A 351 8.41 12.57 -16.60
CA ALA A 351 7.17 12.30 -17.33
C ALA A 351 7.19 12.85 -18.77
N GLY A 352 8.23 13.55 -19.16
CA GLY A 352 8.33 14.24 -20.46
C GLY A 352 7.19 15.26 -20.67
N ALA A 353 6.48 15.63 -19.61
CA ALA A 353 5.34 16.54 -19.58
C ALA A 353 5.59 17.66 -18.58
N THR A 354 4.82 18.74 -18.68
CA THR A 354 4.91 19.88 -17.78
C THR A 354 4.41 19.54 -16.38
N ASP A 355 3.26 18.84 -16.28
CA ASP A 355 2.67 18.42 -15.02
C ASP A 355 2.57 16.89 -14.94
N ALA A 356 2.99 16.35 -13.78
CA ALA A 356 2.88 14.93 -13.48
C ALA A 356 2.76 14.70 -11.97
N TYR A 357 2.12 13.61 -11.58
CA TYR A 357 2.10 13.15 -10.19
C TYR A 357 2.16 11.63 -10.10
N ALA A 358 2.90 11.14 -9.10
CA ALA A 358 2.98 9.74 -8.76
C ALA A 358 1.86 9.41 -7.78
N GLN A 359 1.06 8.39 -8.08
CA GLN A 359 -0.12 8.03 -7.32
C GLN A 359 0.13 6.90 -6.33
N SER A 360 0.91 5.90 -6.75
CA SER A 360 1.16 4.73 -5.92
C SER A 360 2.54 4.14 -6.22
N VAL A 361 3.12 3.46 -5.22
CA VAL A 361 4.40 2.75 -5.34
C VAL A 361 4.25 1.30 -4.88
N TYR A 362 4.89 0.39 -5.62
CA TYR A 362 5.03 -1.02 -5.31
C TYR A 362 6.47 -1.45 -5.56
N VAL A 363 7.05 -2.25 -4.67
CA VAL A 363 8.42 -2.74 -4.80
C VAL A 363 8.45 -4.24 -4.64
N VAL A 364 9.17 -4.93 -5.52
CA VAL A 364 9.38 -6.36 -5.46
C VAL A 364 10.87 -6.69 -5.38
N LYS A 365 11.21 -7.57 -4.44
CA LYS A 365 12.56 -8.11 -4.29
C LYS A 365 12.70 -9.35 -5.18
N ARG A 366 13.73 -9.37 -6.03
CA ARG A 366 14.06 -10.51 -6.90
C ARG A 366 15.46 -10.99 -6.63
N GLU A 367 15.67 -12.32 -6.70
CA GLU A 367 17.02 -12.89 -6.69
C GLU A 367 17.72 -12.54 -8.01
N LYS A 368 18.93 -12.02 -7.92
CA LYS A 368 19.75 -11.69 -9.10
C LYS A 368 20.16 -13.01 -9.75
N LYS A 369 19.78 -13.17 -11.00
CA LYS A 369 20.12 -14.37 -11.79
C LYS A 369 21.56 -14.31 -12.24
#